data_392c8bc5a7b202d55f6a86857176d4c7
#
_entry.id   392c8bc5a7b202d55f6a86857176d4c7
#
_cell.length_a   1.000
_cell.length_b   1.000
_cell.length_c   1.000
_cell.angle_alpha   90.00
_cell.angle_beta   90.00
_cell.angle_gamma   90.00
#
_symmetry.space_group_name_H-M   'P 1'
#
loop_
_entity.id
_entity.type
_entity.pdbx_description
1 polymer ?
#
loop_
_entity_poly.entity_id
_entity_poly.type
_entity_poly.pdbx_seq_one_letter_code
_entity_poly.pdbx_strand_id
1 'polypeptide(L)'
;MRTRTFGRYGALTLGMVALLAGAPAGAAAQTRAEIADAARKASPRTGDDAMKFFEADVAKKTAEAIARVYDPTKPPMQPAMKTPWGDPDLRGFWLSLSYTPLERPEKFATKPLLTPQEAIEFFVEQVKADAAVDPATVHYDWKEFGMDTWQSPVRPNLRSGLITNPANGKLPPLSPEGQKRRAEAQAAAKIADPQTAVSLLQNYYTRCITGNQGPPRLPFNHDSESQIQQVPGYVLIITQSNTDVRIVPTDGRPHAPSQVRSWLGDSRGRWEGNTLVVETINFHPDRIWRGATGDMKLVERFTRVDRDTLSYELTVTDPKTWTQPWTAEVPWPRIEPPLFEFACHEQNYGVINVVTGAQIRATEGRAPARDGDN
;
A
#
# COMPACT_ATOMS: atom_id res chain seq x y z
N MET A 1 -21.04 9.84 59.30
CA MET A 1 -22.37 10.31 58.93
C MET A 1 -22.24 11.41 57.92
N ARG A 2 -22.43 11.08 56.62
CA ARG A 2 -22.88 12.00 55.55
C ARG A 2 -23.18 11.14 54.35
N THR A 3 -24.43 10.85 54.16
CA THR A 3 -25.05 10.21 53.01
C THR A 3 -24.90 11.09 51.79
N ARG A 4 -24.37 10.54 50.69
CA ARG A 4 -24.44 11.13 49.36
C ARG A 4 -25.41 10.32 48.49
N THR A 5 -26.45 10.96 48.14
CA THR A 5 -27.53 10.58 47.26
C THR A 5 -27.01 10.22 45.84
N PHE A 6 -27.35 9.03 45.39
CA PHE A 6 -27.25 8.64 43.94
C PHE A 6 -28.43 9.22 43.19
N GLY A 7 -28.16 10.18 42.33
CA GLY A 7 -29.15 10.74 41.40
C GLY A 7 -29.32 9.87 40.15
N ARG A 8 -30.54 9.58 39.87
CA ARG A 8 -31.24 9.13 38.69
C ARG A 8 -30.47 9.18 37.36
N TYR A 9 -30.10 8.04 36.84
CA TYR A 9 -29.98 7.73 35.42
C TYR A 9 -30.85 6.52 35.11
N GLY A 10 -32.09 6.75 34.91
CA GLY A 10 -33.06 5.76 34.47
C GLY A 10 -34.04 6.45 33.56
N ALA A 11 -33.83 6.43 32.25
CA ALA A 11 -34.84 6.60 31.19
C ALA A 11 -34.17 6.91 29.83
N LEU A 12 -33.36 5.99 29.28
CA LEU A 12 -32.94 6.09 27.86
C LEU A 12 -32.67 4.73 27.20
N THR A 13 -33.12 3.63 27.82
CA THR A 13 -32.92 2.27 27.26
C THR A 13 -34.19 1.57 26.77
N LEU A 14 -35.31 2.29 26.65
CA LEU A 14 -36.56 1.72 26.13
C LEU A 14 -36.98 2.21 24.73
N GLY A 15 -36.19 3.05 24.08
CA GLY A 15 -36.49 3.58 22.75
C GLY A 15 -35.92 2.77 21.57
N MET A 16 -35.00 1.85 21.80
CA MET A 16 -34.25 1.18 20.71
C MET A 16 -34.68 -0.27 20.41
N VAL A 17 -35.60 -0.84 21.18
CA VAL A 17 -36.13 -2.21 20.97
C VAL A 17 -37.44 -2.21 20.15
N ALA A 18 -38.08 -1.08 19.97
CA ALA A 18 -39.37 -1.01 19.25
C ALA A 18 -39.22 -0.81 17.71
N LEU A 19 -38.02 -0.63 17.18
CA LEU A 19 -37.79 -0.46 15.72
C LEU A 19 -37.37 -1.73 14.99
N LEU A 20 -37.20 -2.86 15.69
CA LEU A 20 -36.90 -4.15 15.10
C LEU A 20 -38.12 -5.09 14.92
N ALA A 21 -39.30 -4.67 15.32
CA ALA A 21 -40.53 -5.48 15.22
C ALA A 21 -41.42 -5.18 13.99
N GLY A 22 -40.93 -4.41 13.03
CA GLY A 22 -41.69 -3.98 11.85
C GLY A 22 -41.07 -4.30 10.50
N ALA A 23 -40.09 -5.17 10.41
CA ALA A 23 -39.65 -5.66 9.13
C ALA A 23 -40.71 -6.62 8.56
N PRO A 24 -41.24 -6.38 7.35
CA PRO A 24 -42.20 -7.30 6.75
C PRO A 24 -41.50 -8.64 6.56
N ALA A 25 -42.09 -9.71 7.11
CA ALA A 25 -41.69 -11.08 6.82
C ALA A 25 -41.93 -11.32 5.33
N GLY A 26 -40.87 -11.22 4.52
CA GLY A 26 -40.95 -11.40 3.07
C GLY A 26 -39.86 -10.74 2.23
N ALA A 27 -38.86 -10.11 2.82
CA ALA A 27 -37.66 -9.74 2.04
C ALA A 27 -36.92 -11.03 1.67
N ALA A 28 -37.21 -11.58 0.48
CA ALA A 28 -36.41 -12.65 -0.09
C ALA A 28 -34.94 -12.18 -0.12
N ALA A 29 -34.05 -13.01 0.41
CA ALA A 29 -32.63 -12.74 0.34
C ALA A 29 -32.26 -12.54 -1.14
N GLN A 30 -31.80 -11.34 -1.50
CA GLN A 30 -31.36 -11.05 -2.87
C GLN A 30 -30.22 -12.00 -3.20
N THR A 31 -30.31 -12.62 -4.36
CA THR A 31 -29.23 -13.46 -4.86
C THR A 31 -27.98 -12.60 -5.12
N ARG A 32 -26.81 -13.20 -5.04
CA ARG A 32 -25.55 -12.53 -5.35
C ARG A 32 -25.56 -11.86 -6.73
N ALA A 33 -26.26 -12.49 -7.69
CA ALA A 33 -26.46 -11.94 -9.03
C ALA A 33 -27.35 -10.68 -9.04
N GLU A 34 -28.42 -10.63 -8.25
CA GLU A 34 -29.29 -9.46 -8.13
C GLU A 34 -28.59 -8.29 -7.44
N ILE A 35 -27.76 -8.56 -6.44
CA ILE A 35 -26.93 -7.54 -5.79
C ILE A 35 -25.89 -6.99 -6.75
N ALA A 36 -25.21 -7.85 -7.50
CA ALA A 36 -24.24 -7.46 -8.52
C ALA A 36 -24.89 -6.69 -9.69
N ASP A 37 -26.11 -7.04 -10.09
CA ASP A 37 -26.87 -6.34 -11.13
C ASP A 37 -27.40 -4.97 -10.62
N ALA A 38 -27.85 -4.92 -9.36
CA ALA A 38 -28.22 -3.67 -8.72
C ALA A 38 -27.03 -2.73 -8.54
N ALA A 39 -25.88 -3.25 -8.15
CA ALA A 39 -24.65 -2.48 -8.06
C ALA A 39 -24.17 -1.98 -9.44
N ARG A 40 -24.27 -2.79 -10.49
CA ARG A 40 -24.01 -2.38 -11.88
C ARG A 40 -24.97 -1.30 -12.37
N LYS A 41 -26.26 -1.38 -12.02
CA LYS A 41 -27.27 -0.38 -12.37
C LYS A 41 -27.17 0.91 -11.56
N ALA A 42 -26.70 0.83 -10.33
CA ALA A 42 -26.48 1.98 -9.45
C ALA A 42 -25.16 2.70 -9.75
N SER A 43 -24.21 2.03 -10.40
CA SER A 43 -22.95 2.64 -10.83
C SER A 43 -23.16 3.34 -12.18
N PRO A 44 -23.07 4.66 -12.30
CA PRO A 44 -23.16 5.38 -13.57
C PRO A 44 -21.97 5.11 -14.51
N ARG A 45 -21.19 4.04 -14.27
CA ARG A 45 -19.85 3.84 -14.82
C ARG A 45 -19.69 2.54 -15.59
N THR A 46 -20.66 2.17 -16.42
CA THR A 46 -20.50 1.09 -17.38
C THR A 46 -20.69 1.60 -18.82
N GLY A 47 -19.71 1.35 -19.68
CA GLY A 47 -19.77 1.71 -21.09
C GLY A 47 -19.37 3.15 -21.41
N ASP A 48 -19.87 3.69 -22.56
CA ASP A 48 -19.50 5.01 -23.10
C ASP A 48 -19.80 6.19 -22.14
N ASP A 49 -20.81 6.07 -21.28
CA ASP A 49 -21.17 7.14 -20.33
C ASP A 49 -20.17 7.18 -19.16
N ALA A 50 -19.61 6.05 -18.77
CA ALA A 50 -18.52 6.00 -17.79
C ALA A 50 -17.25 6.67 -18.34
N MET A 51 -16.94 6.42 -19.60
CA MET A 51 -15.78 7.05 -20.26
C MET A 51 -15.96 8.56 -20.40
N LYS A 52 -17.15 9.06 -20.74
CA LYS A 52 -17.44 10.50 -20.82
C LYS A 52 -17.33 11.17 -19.44
N PHE A 53 -17.89 10.54 -18.40
CA PHE A 53 -17.78 11.04 -17.02
C PHE A 53 -16.31 11.05 -16.58
N PHE A 54 -15.58 9.97 -16.88
CA PHE A 54 -14.16 9.85 -16.61
C PHE A 54 -13.35 10.93 -17.33
N GLU A 55 -13.61 11.18 -18.62
CA GLU A 55 -12.93 12.24 -19.39
C GLU A 55 -13.18 13.63 -18.84
N ALA A 56 -14.40 13.93 -18.42
CA ALA A 56 -14.74 15.20 -17.79
C ALA A 56 -14.07 15.37 -16.41
N ASP A 57 -14.05 14.31 -15.59
CA ASP A 57 -13.40 14.30 -14.28
C ASP A 57 -11.86 14.35 -14.42
N VAL A 58 -11.30 13.61 -15.38
CA VAL A 58 -9.87 13.68 -15.73
C VAL A 58 -9.48 15.08 -16.17
N ALA A 59 -10.27 15.75 -17.04
CA ALA A 59 -9.96 17.10 -17.48
C ALA A 59 -9.92 18.09 -16.31
N LYS A 60 -10.91 18.00 -15.40
CA LYS A 60 -10.96 18.84 -14.20
C LYS A 60 -9.77 18.57 -13.28
N LYS A 61 -9.54 17.31 -12.93
CA LYS A 61 -8.46 16.89 -12.01
C LYS A 61 -7.08 17.08 -12.64
N THR A 62 -6.97 16.97 -13.97
CA THR A 62 -5.73 17.29 -14.68
C THR A 62 -5.36 18.78 -14.51
N ALA A 63 -6.33 19.68 -14.62
CA ALA A 63 -6.10 21.10 -14.37
C ALA A 63 -5.63 21.36 -12.92
N GLU A 64 -6.20 20.67 -11.94
CA GLU A 64 -5.75 20.73 -10.54
C GLU A 64 -4.36 20.08 -10.34
N ALA A 65 -4.07 18.98 -11.05
CA ALA A 65 -2.80 18.27 -10.98
C ALA A 65 -1.64 19.06 -11.61
N ILE A 66 -1.90 19.83 -12.66
CA ILE A 66 -0.90 20.72 -13.30
C ILE A 66 -0.27 21.67 -12.27
N ALA A 67 -1.07 22.21 -11.35
CA ALA A 67 -0.59 23.10 -10.29
C ALA A 67 0.25 22.39 -9.23
N ARG A 68 0.31 21.04 -9.26
CA ARG A 68 0.89 20.19 -8.23
C ARG A 68 1.95 19.23 -8.74
N VAL A 69 2.52 19.47 -9.92
CA VAL A 69 3.59 18.60 -10.47
C VAL A 69 4.74 18.51 -9.46
N TYR A 70 5.10 17.30 -9.08
CA TYR A 70 6.26 17.07 -8.24
C TYR A 70 7.55 17.25 -9.05
N ASP A 71 8.38 18.19 -8.59
CA ASP A 71 9.69 18.48 -9.16
C ASP A 71 10.78 18.07 -8.17
N PRO A 72 11.47 16.95 -8.40
CA PRO A 72 12.50 16.44 -7.51
C PRO A 72 13.78 17.27 -7.51
N THR A 73 13.91 18.25 -8.42
CA THR A 73 15.07 19.12 -8.49
C THR A 73 14.94 20.36 -7.60
N LYS A 74 13.72 20.67 -7.13
CA LYS A 74 13.48 21.78 -6.23
C LYS A 74 14.02 21.49 -4.83
N PRO A 75 14.74 22.42 -4.21
CA PRO A 75 15.17 22.25 -2.83
C PRO A 75 13.94 22.15 -1.90
N PRO A 76 14.06 21.39 -0.80
CA PRO A 76 13.03 21.35 0.23
C PRO A 76 12.72 22.77 0.76
N MET A 77 11.47 22.95 1.17
CA MET A 77 10.97 24.22 1.70
C MET A 77 11.84 24.73 2.87
N GLN A 78 12.09 26.03 2.87
CA GLN A 78 12.80 26.72 3.95
C GLN A 78 11.99 27.92 4.45
N PRO A 79 11.89 28.13 5.78
CA PRO A 79 12.38 27.24 6.83
C PRO A 79 11.56 25.94 6.91
N ALA A 80 12.19 24.84 7.30
CA ALA A 80 11.49 23.59 7.53
C ALA A 80 10.48 23.74 8.68
N MET A 81 9.34 23.07 8.57
CA MET A 81 8.40 22.92 9.68
C MET A 81 9.06 22.14 10.82
N LYS A 82 8.83 22.59 12.05
CA LYS A 82 9.41 21.96 13.26
C LYS A 82 8.31 21.48 14.20
N THR A 83 8.61 20.40 14.89
CA THR A 83 7.85 19.95 16.05
C THR A 83 8.07 20.91 17.24
N PRO A 84 7.22 20.88 18.27
CA PRO A 84 7.45 21.69 19.47
C PRO A 84 8.78 21.44 20.19
N TRP A 85 9.41 20.28 19.99
CA TRP A 85 10.71 19.92 20.57
C TRP A 85 11.89 20.09 19.61
N GLY A 86 11.66 20.68 18.42
CA GLY A 86 12.71 21.15 17.51
C GLY A 86 13.08 20.23 16.35
N ASP A 87 12.62 18.98 16.31
CA ASP A 87 12.84 18.08 15.19
C ASP A 87 12.08 18.57 13.92
N PRO A 88 12.54 18.25 12.72
CA PRO A 88 11.73 18.44 11.51
C PRO A 88 10.37 17.76 11.64
N ASP A 89 9.29 18.46 11.25
CA ASP A 89 7.92 17.96 11.41
C ASP A 89 7.47 17.16 10.17
N LEU A 90 7.45 15.84 10.30
CA LEU A 90 6.95 14.91 9.28
C LEU A 90 5.54 14.40 9.60
N ARG A 91 4.94 14.84 10.72
CA ARG A 91 3.64 14.36 11.17
C ARG A 91 2.55 14.62 10.15
N GLY A 92 1.68 13.66 9.97
CA GLY A 92 0.54 13.75 9.06
C GLY A 92 0.11 12.41 8.51
N PHE A 93 -0.84 12.48 7.60
CA PHE A 93 -1.32 11.36 6.82
C PHE A 93 -0.80 11.52 5.40
N TRP A 94 -0.26 10.45 4.84
CA TRP A 94 0.48 10.46 3.61
C TRP A 94 0.09 9.29 2.72
N LEU A 95 0.10 9.50 1.41
CA LEU A 95 -0.24 8.49 0.43
C LEU A 95 1.01 8.07 -0.35
N SER A 96 1.30 6.77 -0.38
CA SER A 96 2.44 6.23 -1.15
C SER A 96 2.09 5.84 -2.59
N LEU A 97 0.84 6.05 -3.03
CA LEU A 97 0.41 5.78 -4.40
C LEU A 97 1.07 6.73 -5.40
N SER A 98 1.48 6.19 -6.53
CA SER A 98 2.02 6.96 -7.66
C SER A 98 1.70 6.24 -8.97
N TYR A 99 1.32 7.01 -10.00
CA TYR A 99 1.19 6.51 -11.36
C TYR A 99 2.53 6.47 -12.13
N THR A 100 3.59 7.03 -11.55
CA THR A 100 4.94 6.88 -12.11
C THR A 100 5.40 5.43 -11.91
N PRO A 101 5.74 4.69 -12.98
CA PRO A 101 6.15 3.29 -12.83
C PRO A 101 7.47 3.17 -12.10
N LEU A 102 7.68 2.02 -11.44
CA LEU A 102 8.95 1.75 -10.72
C LEU A 102 10.14 1.85 -11.66
N GLU A 103 10.09 1.15 -12.77
CA GLU A 103 11.14 1.20 -13.80
C GLU A 103 10.79 2.21 -14.88
N ARG A 104 11.80 2.90 -15.37
CA ARG A 104 11.64 3.85 -16.49
C ARG A 104 11.19 3.11 -17.76
N PRO A 105 10.05 3.52 -18.39
CA PRO A 105 9.64 2.97 -19.66
C PRO A 105 10.64 3.19 -20.79
N GLU A 106 10.70 2.27 -21.74
CA GLU A 106 11.63 2.35 -22.88
C GLU A 106 11.47 3.64 -23.70
N LYS A 107 10.25 4.16 -23.84
CA LYS A 107 10.00 5.46 -24.51
C LYS A 107 10.73 6.63 -23.87
N PHE A 108 11.20 6.47 -22.61
CA PHE A 108 11.97 7.45 -21.86
C PHE A 108 13.38 6.95 -21.49
N ALA A 109 13.91 5.93 -22.16
CA ALA A 109 15.15 5.24 -21.79
C ALA A 109 16.31 6.20 -21.44
N THR A 110 16.49 7.27 -22.22
CA THR A 110 17.53 8.27 -22.02
C THR A 110 17.08 9.53 -21.27
N LYS A 111 15.79 9.60 -20.86
CA LYS A 111 15.19 10.80 -20.28
C LYS A 111 14.73 10.55 -18.85
N PRO A 112 15.59 10.72 -17.84
CA PRO A 112 15.22 10.50 -16.44
C PRO A 112 14.22 11.54 -15.90
N LEU A 113 14.24 12.76 -16.44
CA LEU A 113 13.33 13.83 -16.08
C LEU A 113 12.54 14.29 -17.31
N LEU A 114 11.25 14.43 -17.13
CA LEU A 114 10.30 14.93 -18.11
C LEU A 114 10.17 16.46 -17.97
N THR A 115 9.76 17.13 -19.01
CA THR A 115 9.21 18.48 -18.88
C THR A 115 7.87 18.44 -18.15
N PRO A 116 7.40 19.55 -17.54
CA PRO A 116 6.08 19.55 -16.90
C PRO A 116 4.95 19.09 -17.82
N GLN A 117 4.99 19.48 -19.09
CA GLN A 117 3.99 19.07 -20.08
C GLN A 117 4.02 17.55 -20.32
N GLU A 118 5.19 16.98 -20.54
CA GLU A 118 5.36 15.53 -20.73
C GLU A 118 4.97 14.73 -19.49
N ALA A 119 5.26 15.25 -18.29
CA ALA A 119 4.88 14.62 -17.04
C ALA A 119 3.35 14.54 -16.90
N ILE A 120 2.63 15.59 -17.29
CA ILE A 120 1.18 15.63 -17.28
C ILE A 120 0.61 14.67 -18.33
N GLU A 121 1.10 14.69 -19.54
CA GLU A 121 0.68 13.79 -20.61
C GLU A 121 0.88 12.34 -20.21
N PHE A 122 2.04 12.02 -19.63
CA PHE A 122 2.35 10.68 -19.16
C PHE A 122 1.46 10.28 -17.98
N PHE A 123 1.22 11.16 -17.03
CA PHE A 123 0.31 10.92 -15.92
C PHE A 123 -1.11 10.60 -16.41
N VAL A 124 -1.65 11.41 -17.33
CA VAL A 124 -2.98 11.17 -17.92
C VAL A 124 -3.03 9.83 -18.67
N GLU A 125 -1.98 9.49 -19.40
CA GLU A 125 -1.86 8.19 -20.07
C GLU A 125 -1.96 7.02 -19.07
N GLN A 126 -1.23 7.10 -17.95
CA GLN A 126 -1.26 6.04 -16.92
C GLN A 126 -2.62 5.96 -16.23
N VAL A 127 -3.24 7.09 -15.92
CA VAL A 127 -4.59 7.12 -15.34
C VAL A 127 -5.63 6.52 -16.29
N LYS A 128 -5.54 6.82 -17.59
CA LYS A 128 -6.42 6.25 -18.60
C LYS A 128 -6.22 4.73 -18.75
N ALA A 129 -4.98 4.28 -18.73
CA ALA A 129 -4.66 2.86 -18.78
C ALA A 129 -5.24 2.09 -17.58
N ASP A 130 -5.13 2.66 -16.39
CA ASP A 130 -5.71 2.10 -15.18
C ASP A 130 -7.25 2.09 -15.24
N ALA A 131 -7.87 3.17 -15.69
CA ALA A 131 -9.31 3.27 -15.85
C ALA A 131 -9.88 2.35 -16.93
N ALA A 132 -9.09 1.97 -17.93
CA ALA A 132 -9.50 1.08 -19.03
C ALA A 132 -9.49 -0.40 -18.65
N VAL A 133 -8.97 -0.77 -17.48
CA VAL A 133 -9.00 -2.16 -16.98
C VAL A 133 -10.46 -2.59 -16.83
N ASP A 134 -10.83 -3.68 -17.50
CA ASP A 134 -12.18 -4.24 -17.42
C ASP A 134 -12.38 -4.88 -16.02
N PRO A 135 -13.30 -4.36 -15.21
CA PRO A 135 -13.55 -4.93 -13.88
C PRO A 135 -14.07 -6.37 -13.93
N ALA A 136 -14.59 -6.84 -15.06
CA ALA A 136 -15.02 -8.22 -15.21
C ALA A 136 -13.84 -9.21 -15.32
N THR A 137 -12.64 -8.73 -15.65
CA THR A 137 -11.44 -9.55 -15.81
C THR A 137 -10.49 -9.51 -14.63
N VAL A 138 -10.75 -8.67 -13.64
CA VAL A 138 -9.91 -8.47 -12.45
C VAL A 138 -10.73 -8.76 -11.20
N HIS A 139 -10.42 -9.84 -10.53
CA HIS A 139 -11.14 -10.28 -9.32
C HIS A 139 -10.94 -9.39 -8.10
N TYR A 140 -10.06 -8.44 -8.13
CA TYR A 140 -9.73 -7.53 -7.03
C TYR A 140 -9.54 -6.14 -7.60
N ASP A 141 -10.65 -5.58 -8.08
CA ASP A 141 -10.62 -4.24 -8.63
C ASP A 141 -11.09 -3.24 -7.57
N TRP A 142 -10.29 -2.21 -7.32
CA TRP A 142 -10.67 -1.05 -6.54
C TRP A 142 -11.98 -0.42 -7.04
N LYS A 143 -12.36 -0.57 -8.33
CA LYS A 143 -13.68 -0.20 -8.86
C LYS A 143 -14.81 -1.07 -8.31
N GLU A 144 -14.55 -2.35 -8.04
CA GLU A 144 -15.51 -3.26 -7.43
C GLU A 144 -15.88 -2.81 -6.00
N PHE A 145 -14.94 -2.17 -5.30
CA PHE A 145 -15.14 -1.61 -3.98
C PHE A 145 -15.56 -0.15 -3.98
N GLY A 146 -15.83 0.46 -5.14
CA GLY A 146 -16.16 1.87 -5.26
C GLY A 146 -14.99 2.80 -4.94
N MET A 147 -13.78 2.26 -4.81
CA MET A 147 -12.56 3.05 -4.63
C MET A 147 -12.08 3.51 -6.00
N ASP A 148 -11.94 4.82 -6.15
CA ASP A 148 -11.38 5.45 -7.34
C ASP A 148 -9.96 5.90 -7.03
N THR A 149 -8.97 5.31 -7.67
CA THR A 149 -7.56 5.70 -7.51
C THR A 149 -7.33 7.18 -7.78
N TRP A 150 -8.24 7.79 -8.52
CA TRP A 150 -8.22 9.22 -8.79
C TRP A 150 -8.76 10.09 -7.63
N GLN A 151 -9.40 9.52 -6.63
CA GLN A 151 -9.84 10.28 -5.43
C GLN A 151 -8.67 10.74 -4.59
N SER A 152 -7.53 10.12 -4.76
CA SER A 152 -6.31 10.44 -4.05
C SER A 152 -5.62 11.65 -4.64
N PRO A 153 -4.94 12.49 -3.84
CA PRO A 153 -4.19 13.63 -4.32
C PRO A 153 -2.86 13.21 -4.99
N VAL A 154 -2.89 12.14 -5.79
CA VAL A 154 -1.73 11.67 -6.56
C VAL A 154 -1.28 12.76 -7.52
N ARG A 155 0.01 12.95 -7.62
CA ARG A 155 0.61 14.05 -8.39
C ARG A 155 1.36 13.54 -9.60
N PRO A 156 1.31 14.27 -10.73
CA PRO A 156 2.29 14.10 -11.79
C PRO A 156 3.71 14.29 -11.24
N ASN A 157 4.65 13.54 -11.76
CA ASN A 157 6.03 13.54 -11.32
C ASN A 157 6.93 13.84 -12.54
N LEU A 158 7.89 14.74 -12.39
CA LEU A 158 8.87 14.96 -13.46
C LEU A 158 9.78 13.74 -13.68
N ARG A 159 9.88 12.82 -12.73
CA ARG A 159 10.59 11.56 -12.98
C ARG A 159 9.80 10.67 -13.94
N SER A 160 10.48 10.14 -14.95
CA SER A 160 9.92 9.18 -15.90
C SER A 160 9.86 7.74 -15.38
N GLY A 161 10.48 7.47 -14.23
CA GLY A 161 10.47 6.23 -13.45
C GLY A 161 10.93 6.51 -12.03
N LEU A 162 10.49 5.70 -11.07
CA LEU A 162 10.81 5.91 -9.65
C LEU A 162 12.24 5.51 -9.32
N ILE A 163 12.84 4.53 -10.02
CA ILE A 163 14.24 4.14 -9.82
C ILE A 163 15.15 5.29 -10.28
N THR A 164 15.95 5.76 -9.33
CA THR A 164 16.93 6.85 -9.52
C THR A 164 18.36 6.34 -9.64
N ASN A 165 18.63 5.18 -9.04
CA ASN A 165 19.90 4.46 -9.15
C ASN A 165 19.62 2.96 -9.25
N PRO A 166 20.11 2.25 -10.28
CA PRO A 166 21.04 2.70 -11.33
C PRO A 166 20.45 3.77 -12.28
N ALA A 167 21.35 4.54 -12.92
CA ALA A 167 20.97 5.69 -13.76
C ALA A 167 20.09 5.34 -14.97
N ASN A 168 20.12 4.06 -15.42
CA ASN A 168 19.24 3.57 -16.48
C ASN A 168 17.77 3.47 -16.03
N GLY A 169 17.47 3.65 -14.74
CA GLY A 169 16.12 3.61 -14.20
C GLY A 169 15.51 2.21 -14.18
N LYS A 170 16.32 1.16 -14.17
CA LYS A 170 15.89 -0.24 -14.13
C LYS A 170 16.39 -0.93 -12.85
N LEU A 171 15.67 -1.96 -12.42
CA LEU A 171 16.19 -2.83 -11.37
C LEU A 171 17.51 -3.48 -11.82
N PRO A 172 18.50 -3.60 -10.92
CA PRO A 172 19.70 -4.33 -11.24
C PRO A 172 19.40 -5.79 -11.59
N PRO A 173 20.24 -6.44 -12.39
CA PRO A 173 20.15 -7.87 -12.62
C PRO A 173 20.17 -8.65 -11.30
N LEU A 174 19.46 -9.77 -11.28
CA LEU A 174 19.55 -10.69 -10.15
C LEU A 174 20.94 -11.30 -10.05
N SER A 175 21.43 -11.47 -8.83
CA SER A 175 22.62 -12.27 -8.55
C SER A 175 22.39 -13.74 -8.98
N PRO A 176 23.43 -14.55 -9.12
CA PRO A 176 23.28 -15.98 -9.42
C PRO A 176 22.40 -16.71 -8.39
N GLU A 177 22.53 -16.37 -7.11
CA GLU A 177 21.68 -16.90 -6.05
C GLU A 177 20.24 -16.42 -6.16
N GLY A 178 20.01 -15.13 -6.48
CA GLY A 178 18.69 -14.56 -6.72
C GLY A 178 17.98 -15.20 -7.93
N GLN A 179 18.73 -15.47 -9.01
CA GLN A 179 18.22 -16.18 -10.18
C GLN A 179 17.77 -17.61 -9.83
N LYS A 180 18.60 -18.33 -9.07
CA LYS A 180 18.28 -19.68 -8.59
C LYS A 180 17.00 -19.69 -7.76
N ARG A 181 16.91 -18.84 -6.73
CA ARG A 181 15.70 -18.75 -5.88
C ARG A 181 14.44 -18.38 -6.69
N ARG A 182 14.57 -17.46 -7.66
CA ARG A 182 13.44 -17.11 -8.54
C ARG A 182 12.99 -18.29 -9.39
N ALA A 183 13.93 -19.05 -9.96
CA ALA A 183 13.60 -20.24 -10.74
C ALA A 183 12.95 -21.32 -9.89
N GLU A 184 13.45 -21.55 -8.67
CA GLU A 184 12.87 -22.50 -7.71
C GLU A 184 11.45 -22.08 -7.31
N ALA A 185 11.22 -20.80 -7.00
CA ALA A 185 9.90 -20.28 -6.69
C ALA A 185 8.91 -20.42 -7.85
N GLN A 186 9.37 -20.15 -9.09
CA GLN A 186 8.54 -20.32 -10.29
C GLN A 186 8.23 -21.81 -10.57
N ALA A 187 9.17 -22.70 -10.31
CA ALA A 187 8.95 -24.14 -10.43
C ALA A 187 7.95 -24.63 -9.36
N ALA A 188 8.12 -24.19 -8.12
CA ALA A 188 7.20 -24.50 -7.05
C ALA A 188 5.76 -24.00 -7.33
N ALA A 189 5.62 -22.78 -7.86
CA ALA A 189 4.31 -22.22 -8.22
C ALA A 189 3.58 -22.99 -9.33
N LYS A 190 4.32 -23.69 -10.22
CA LYS A 190 3.73 -24.54 -11.26
C LYS A 190 3.20 -25.88 -10.72
N ILE A 191 3.75 -26.34 -9.60
CA ILE A 191 3.41 -27.63 -8.97
C ILE A 191 2.38 -27.40 -7.85
N ALA A 192 2.49 -26.28 -7.15
CA ALA A 192 1.60 -25.95 -6.06
C ALA A 192 0.22 -25.59 -6.60
N ASP A 193 -0.79 -26.34 -6.21
CA ASP A 193 -2.16 -25.87 -6.26
C ASP A 193 -2.23 -24.60 -5.38
N PRO A 194 -2.55 -23.43 -5.93
CA PRO A 194 -2.66 -22.21 -5.15
C PRO A 194 -3.72 -22.31 -4.05
N GLN A 195 -4.59 -23.32 -4.11
CA GLN A 195 -5.61 -23.61 -3.12
C GLN A 195 -5.18 -24.68 -2.11
N THR A 196 -3.95 -25.21 -2.18
CA THR A 196 -3.48 -26.12 -1.14
C THR A 196 -3.17 -25.35 0.15
N ALA A 197 -3.56 -25.94 1.27
CA ALA A 197 -3.35 -25.39 2.61
C ALA A 197 -1.89 -24.97 2.89
N VAL A 198 -0.92 -25.63 2.25
CA VAL A 198 0.51 -25.38 2.46
C VAL A 198 0.96 -24.03 1.91
N SER A 199 0.55 -23.68 0.69
CA SER A 199 0.96 -22.38 0.09
C SER A 199 0.35 -21.19 0.83
N LEU A 200 -0.89 -21.32 1.30
CA LEU A 200 -1.57 -20.29 2.09
C LEU A 200 -0.97 -20.13 3.49
N LEU A 201 -0.64 -21.26 4.14
CA LEU A 201 0.00 -21.22 5.46
C LEU A 201 1.42 -20.64 5.43
N GLN A 202 2.07 -20.61 4.27
CA GLN A 202 3.35 -19.92 4.08
C GLN A 202 3.19 -18.42 3.84
N ASN A 203 2.03 -17.97 3.39
CA ASN A 203 1.80 -16.55 3.11
C ASN A 203 1.52 -15.77 4.40
N TYR A 204 2.45 -14.94 4.81
CA TYR A 204 2.33 -14.11 6.02
C TYR A 204 1.20 -13.06 5.92
N TYR A 205 0.87 -12.58 4.73
CA TYR A 205 -0.23 -11.63 4.51
C TYR A 205 -1.59 -12.30 4.72
N THR A 206 -1.83 -13.47 4.10
CA THR A 206 -3.06 -14.25 4.29
C THR A 206 -3.27 -14.66 5.74
N ARG A 207 -2.17 -14.85 6.49
CA ARG A 207 -2.18 -15.14 7.93
C ARG A 207 -2.34 -13.90 8.81
N CYS A 208 -2.53 -12.74 8.25
CA CYS A 208 -2.64 -11.47 8.97
C CYS A 208 -1.46 -11.16 9.91
N ILE A 209 -0.25 -11.61 9.56
CA ILE A 209 0.94 -11.37 10.39
C ILE A 209 1.47 -9.96 10.15
N THR A 210 1.56 -9.54 8.89
CA THR A 210 1.98 -8.21 8.47
C THR A 210 1.44 -7.91 7.08
N GLY A 211 1.31 -6.63 6.79
CA GLY A 211 0.95 -6.17 5.45
C GLY A 211 2.05 -6.43 4.42
N ASN A 212 1.63 -6.44 3.16
CA ASN A 212 2.50 -6.70 2.01
C ASN A 212 3.25 -5.43 1.57
N GLN A 213 2.91 -4.28 2.16
CA GLN A 213 3.26 -2.96 1.67
C GLN A 213 4.33 -2.23 2.48
N GLY A 214 5.19 -2.91 3.19
CA GLY A 214 6.27 -2.19 3.84
C GLY A 214 6.99 -2.94 4.93
N PRO A 215 8.10 -2.39 5.41
CA PRO A 215 9.06 -1.59 4.67
C PRO A 215 9.84 -2.40 3.63
N PRO A 216 10.26 -1.82 2.49
CA PRO A 216 10.00 -0.46 2.03
C PRO A 216 8.60 -0.30 1.40
N ARG A 217 8.11 0.95 1.35
CA ARG A 217 6.84 1.29 0.73
C ARG A 217 7.04 1.70 -0.72
N LEU A 218 6.60 0.87 -1.63
CA LEU A 218 6.43 1.23 -3.04
C LEU A 218 4.96 1.51 -3.34
N PRO A 219 4.66 2.23 -4.42
CA PRO A 219 3.29 2.47 -4.84
C PRO A 219 2.50 1.17 -4.99
N PHE A 220 1.31 1.18 -4.45
CA PHE A 220 0.34 0.10 -4.55
C PHE A 220 -1.06 0.71 -4.72
N ASN A 221 -1.97 0.02 -5.35
CA ASN A 221 -3.26 0.57 -5.75
C ASN A 221 -4.32 0.62 -4.62
N HIS A 222 -4.07 -0.02 -3.50
CA HIS A 222 -4.93 0.04 -2.31
C HIS A 222 -4.10 0.04 -1.02
N ASP A 223 -4.69 0.44 0.11
CA ASP A 223 -4.05 0.49 1.44
C ASP A 223 -2.70 1.21 1.45
N SER A 224 -2.56 2.22 0.57
CA SER A 224 -1.32 2.98 0.40
C SER A 224 -1.15 4.11 1.40
N GLU A 225 -2.12 4.32 2.26
CA GLU A 225 -2.16 5.35 3.27
C GLU A 225 -1.20 5.01 4.42
N SER A 226 -0.58 6.05 4.93
CA SER A 226 0.31 5.96 6.10
C SER A 226 0.13 7.17 6.99
N GLN A 227 0.24 6.97 8.30
CA GLN A 227 0.36 8.04 9.27
C GLN A 227 1.77 8.06 9.83
N ILE A 228 2.37 9.24 9.85
CA ILE A 228 3.61 9.49 10.60
C ILE A 228 3.26 10.25 11.86
N GLN A 229 3.65 9.70 13.01
CA GLN A 229 3.60 10.35 14.32
C GLN A 229 5.01 10.51 14.86
N GLN A 230 5.21 11.53 15.66
CA GLN A 230 6.50 11.83 16.30
C GLN A 230 6.29 12.17 17.76
N VAL A 231 7.16 11.65 18.57
CA VAL A 231 7.35 12.03 19.96
C VAL A 231 8.86 12.21 20.22
N PRO A 232 9.31 12.89 21.27
CA PRO A 232 10.74 13.01 21.55
C PRO A 232 11.44 11.65 21.57
N GLY A 233 12.45 11.49 20.71
CA GLY A 233 13.25 10.27 20.60
C GLY A 233 12.64 9.13 19.77
N TYR A 234 11.43 9.30 19.20
CA TYR A 234 10.81 8.27 18.38
C TYR A 234 9.99 8.84 17.24
N VAL A 235 10.00 8.11 16.13
CA VAL A 235 9.06 8.28 15.02
C VAL A 235 8.27 6.98 14.83
N LEU A 236 6.95 7.09 14.70
CA LEU A 236 6.06 5.97 14.43
C LEU A 236 5.56 6.10 13.00
N ILE A 237 5.70 5.04 12.22
CA ILE A 237 5.16 4.93 10.87
C ILE A 237 4.09 3.86 10.89
N ILE A 238 2.84 4.29 10.80
CA ILE A 238 1.65 3.44 10.84
C ILE A 238 1.14 3.32 9.41
N THR A 239 0.98 2.11 8.92
CA THR A 239 0.43 1.85 7.58
C THR A 239 -0.99 1.33 7.69
N GLN A 240 -1.87 1.68 6.76
CA GLN A 240 -3.24 1.19 6.75
C GLN A 240 -3.26 -0.34 6.56
N SER A 241 -2.48 -0.84 5.60
CA SER A 241 -2.35 -2.28 5.37
C SER A 241 -1.94 -3.01 6.64
N ASN A 242 -2.80 -3.90 7.13
CA ASN A 242 -2.65 -4.70 8.35
C ASN A 242 -2.48 -3.87 9.65
N THR A 243 -2.68 -2.56 9.59
CA THR A 243 -2.40 -1.63 10.70
C THR A 243 -0.98 -1.82 11.27
N ASP A 244 -0.01 -2.09 10.38
CA ASP A 244 1.38 -2.30 10.79
C ASP A 244 1.95 -1.01 11.40
N VAL A 245 2.56 -1.14 12.58
CA VAL A 245 3.20 -0.03 13.29
C VAL A 245 4.71 -0.27 13.36
N ARG A 246 5.46 0.63 12.78
CA ARG A 246 6.92 0.66 12.84
C ARG A 246 7.38 1.72 13.82
N ILE A 247 7.99 1.31 14.93
CA ILE A 247 8.58 2.21 15.92
C ILE A 247 10.05 2.40 15.58
N VAL A 248 10.42 3.64 15.29
CA VAL A 248 11.78 4.03 14.90
C VAL A 248 12.40 4.88 16.01
N PRO A 249 13.27 4.31 16.86
CA PRO A 249 14.06 5.10 17.82
C PRO A 249 15.01 6.04 17.07
N THR A 250 15.12 7.30 17.55
CA THR A 250 16.03 8.32 17.01
C THR A 250 17.07 8.79 18.01
N ASP A 251 17.28 8.01 19.07
CA ASP A 251 18.18 8.31 20.20
C ASP A 251 19.61 7.77 20.01
N GLY A 252 19.94 7.23 18.86
CA GLY A 252 21.28 6.72 18.54
C GLY A 252 21.59 5.34 19.11
N ARG A 253 20.60 4.63 19.71
CA ARG A 253 20.83 3.26 20.18
C ARG A 253 21.19 2.32 19.02
N PRO A 254 22.05 1.28 19.26
CA PRO A 254 22.40 0.33 18.23
C PRO A 254 21.23 -0.57 17.83
N HIS A 255 21.36 -1.22 16.68
CA HIS A 255 20.46 -2.29 16.28
C HIS A 255 20.48 -3.46 17.28
N ALA A 256 19.38 -4.19 17.32
CA ALA A 256 19.32 -5.47 18.02
C ALA A 256 20.32 -6.48 17.40
N PRO A 257 20.79 -7.47 18.18
CA PRO A 257 21.62 -8.56 17.63
C PRO A 257 20.96 -9.23 16.43
N SER A 258 21.76 -9.70 15.47
CA SER A 258 21.29 -10.27 14.19
C SER A 258 20.37 -11.50 14.34
N GLN A 259 20.38 -12.14 15.50
CA GLN A 259 19.50 -13.25 15.84
C GLN A 259 18.07 -12.79 16.16
N VAL A 260 17.87 -11.52 16.54
CA VAL A 260 16.57 -10.93 16.82
C VAL A 260 16.00 -10.38 15.53
N ARG A 261 15.15 -11.16 14.89
CA ARG A 261 14.54 -10.82 13.59
C ARG A 261 13.04 -10.57 13.75
N SER A 262 12.53 -9.60 12.98
CA SER A 262 11.09 -9.29 12.97
C SER A 262 10.57 -9.15 11.55
N TRP A 263 9.24 -9.24 11.41
CA TRP A 263 8.58 -9.11 10.10
C TRP A 263 8.78 -7.73 9.47
N LEU A 264 8.83 -6.68 10.27
CA LEU A 264 9.07 -5.30 9.80
C LEU A 264 10.56 -4.90 9.89
N GLY A 265 11.44 -5.82 10.29
CA GLY A 265 12.84 -5.54 10.55
C GLY A 265 13.06 -4.76 11.85
N ASP A 266 14.31 -4.46 12.13
CA ASP A 266 14.76 -3.61 13.26
C ASP A 266 15.19 -2.25 12.71
N SER A 267 14.41 -1.20 13.01
CA SER A 267 14.60 0.15 12.46
C SER A 267 15.32 1.06 13.43
N ARG A 268 16.27 1.88 12.95
CA ARG A 268 16.92 2.96 13.68
C ARG A 268 16.89 4.23 12.84
N GLY A 269 16.51 5.33 13.47
CA GLY A 269 16.41 6.63 12.83
C GLY A 269 17.50 7.59 13.28
N ARG A 270 17.86 8.51 12.42
CA ARG A 270 18.66 9.68 12.72
C ARG A 270 18.24 10.88 11.87
N TRP A 271 18.48 12.06 12.36
CA TRP A 271 18.23 13.28 11.59
C TRP A 271 19.48 13.71 10.84
N GLU A 272 19.35 13.95 9.54
CA GLU A 272 20.35 14.59 8.70
C GLU A 272 19.76 15.89 8.15
N GLY A 273 20.00 17.00 8.86
CA GLY A 273 19.33 18.26 8.55
C GLY A 273 17.82 18.16 8.72
N ASN A 274 17.08 18.32 7.64
CA ASN A 274 15.61 18.21 7.62
C ASN A 274 15.09 16.83 7.19
N THR A 275 15.96 15.86 7.03
CA THR A 275 15.66 14.50 6.58
C THR A 275 15.75 13.52 7.73
N LEU A 276 14.70 12.73 7.94
CA LEU A 276 14.77 11.53 8.75
C LEU A 276 15.37 10.41 7.91
N VAL A 277 16.50 9.86 8.35
CA VAL A 277 17.11 8.68 7.73
C VAL A 277 16.85 7.47 8.62
N VAL A 278 16.21 6.45 8.08
CA VAL A 278 15.88 5.21 8.78
C VAL A 278 16.66 4.06 8.15
N GLU A 279 17.50 3.42 8.94
CA GLU A 279 18.12 2.15 8.57
C GLU A 279 17.31 1.01 9.16
N THR A 280 17.01 -0.01 8.34
CA THR A 280 16.28 -1.20 8.77
C THR A 280 17.02 -2.44 8.31
N ILE A 281 17.29 -3.35 9.25
CA ILE A 281 17.95 -4.65 9.06
C ILE A 281 17.18 -5.72 9.84
N ASN A 282 17.70 -6.94 9.90
CA ASN A 282 17.14 -8.03 10.71
C ASN A 282 15.69 -8.39 10.36
N PHE A 283 15.38 -8.43 9.09
CA PHE A 283 14.08 -8.91 8.63
C PHE A 283 13.91 -10.41 8.87
N HIS A 284 12.66 -10.82 9.10
CA HIS A 284 12.34 -12.24 9.20
C HIS A 284 12.69 -12.97 7.89
N PRO A 285 13.32 -14.15 7.92
CA PRO A 285 13.78 -14.84 6.71
C PRO A 285 12.64 -15.24 5.77
N ASP A 286 11.44 -15.50 6.30
CA ASP A 286 10.27 -15.87 5.51
C ASP A 286 9.55 -14.65 4.89
N ARG A 287 10.01 -13.44 5.20
CA ARG A 287 9.49 -12.23 4.58
C ARG A 287 10.15 -12.03 3.21
N ILE A 288 9.48 -12.51 2.18
CA ILE A 288 9.99 -12.41 0.80
C ILE A 288 9.40 -11.17 0.12
N TRP A 289 10.06 -10.03 0.29
CA TRP A 289 9.70 -8.83 -0.45
C TRP A 289 10.46 -8.76 -1.78
N ARG A 290 9.77 -8.88 -2.93
CA ARG A 290 10.35 -8.89 -4.28
C ARG A 290 11.52 -9.87 -4.46
N GLY A 291 11.53 -10.97 -3.71
CA GLY A 291 12.61 -11.97 -3.72
C GLY A 291 13.82 -11.62 -2.85
N ALA A 292 13.79 -10.50 -2.10
CA ALA A 292 14.81 -10.14 -1.13
C ALA A 292 14.91 -11.17 -0.01
N THR A 293 16.10 -11.28 0.58
CA THR A 293 16.33 -12.15 1.75
C THR A 293 16.10 -11.40 3.07
N GLY A 294 16.06 -12.14 4.18
CA GLY A 294 16.04 -11.54 5.52
C GLY A 294 17.30 -10.75 5.88
N ASP A 295 18.36 -10.86 5.07
CA ASP A 295 19.61 -10.10 5.23
C ASP A 295 19.61 -8.77 4.45
N MET A 296 18.51 -8.43 3.82
CA MET A 296 18.30 -7.14 3.17
C MET A 296 18.59 -6.00 4.15
N LYS A 297 19.38 -5.03 3.71
CA LYS A 297 19.51 -3.73 4.36
C LYS A 297 18.69 -2.71 3.59
N LEU A 298 17.84 -2.00 4.29
CA LEU A 298 17.02 -0.93 3.76
C LEU A 298 17.45 0.39 4.40
N VAL A 299 17.66 1.41 3.59
CA VAL A 299 17.83 2.80 4.05
C VAL A 299 16.72 3.62 3.44
N GLU A 300 15.93 4.30 4.28
CA GLU A 300 14.83 5.15 3.88
C GLU A 300 15.11 6.59 4.31
N ARG A 301 14.72 7.54 3.47
CA ARG A 301 14.91 8.97 3.71
C ARG A 301 13.58 9.68 3.53
N PHE A 302 13.13 10.31 4.58
CA PHE A 302 11.87 11.07 4.59
C PHE A 302 12.20 12.55 4.70
N THR A 303 11.86 13.31 3.68
CA THR A 303 12.11 14.76 3.64
C THR A 303 10.81 15.47 3.29
N ARG A 304 10.35 16.37 4.16
CA ARG A 304 9.22 17.22 3.82
C ARG A 304 9.68 18.32 2.86
N VAL A 305 9.25 18.20 1.60
CA VAL A 305 9.71 19.11 0.52
C VAL A 305 8.83 20.34 0.41
N ASP A 306 7.56 20.23 0.75
CA ASP A 306 6.62 21.34 0.89
C ASP A 306 5.58 21.02 1.99
N ARG A 307 4.58 21.91 2.16
CA ARG A 307 3.54 21.73 3.17
C ARG A 307 2.82 20.39 3.06
N ASP A 308 2.60 19.93 1.82
CA ASP A 308 1.70 18.84 1.51
C ASP A 308 2.39 17.68 0.77
N THR A 309 3.74 17.63 0.79
CA THR A 309 4.51 16.57 0.13
C THR A 309 5.69 16.11 0.98
N LEU A 310 5.83 14.79 1.14
CA LEU A 310 7.06 14.13 1.53
C LEU A 310 7.76 13.56 0.29
N SER A 311 9.05 13.79 0.14
CA SER A 311 9.92 12.93 -0.66
C SER A 311 10.29 11.73 0.19
N TYR A 312 9.94 10.56 -0.29
CA TYR A 312 10.33 9.27 0.27
C TYR A 312 11.31 8.61 -0.67
N GLU A 313 12.57 8.58 -0.26
CA GLU A 313 13.62 7.85 -0.97
C GLU A 313 13.96 6.56 -0.23
N LEU A 314 14.15 5.48 -0.96
CA LEU A 314 14.52 4.20 -0.41
C LEU A 314 15.72 3.62 -1.17
N THR A 315 16.67 3.03 -0.44
CA THR A 315 17.81 2.29 -1.00
C THR A 315 17.79 0.87 -0.45
N VAL A 316 17.75 -0.08 -1.36
CA VAL A 316 17.76 -1.52 -1.05
C VAL A 316 19.13 -2.10 -1.36
N THR A 317 19.72 -2.78 -0.40
CA THR A 317 20.97 -3.53 -0.55
C THR A 317 20.73 -4.97 -0.13
N ASP A 318 20.78 -5.88 -1.08
CA ASP A 318 20.74 -7.33 -0.84
C ASP A 318 21.58 -8.05 -1.91
N PRO A 319 22.87 -8.27 -1.67
CA PRO A 319 23.77 -8.87 -2.64
C PRO A 319 23.44 -10.33 -2.97
N LYS A 320 22.63 -11.00 -2.13
CA LYS A 320 22.10 -12.33 -2.42
C LYS A 320 20.99 -12.29 -3.45
N THR A 321 20.35 -11.12 -3.64
CA THR A 321 19.23 -10.94 -4.59
C THR A 321 19.63 -10.16 -5.83
N TRP A 322 20.30 -9.02 -5.69
CA TRP A 322 20.68 -8.13 -6.79
C TRP A 322 22.18 -7.95 -6.89
N THR A 323 22.68 -7.75 -8.11
CA THR A 323 24.12 -7.56 -8.36
C THR A 323 24.66 -6.25 -7.79
N GLN A 324 23.80 -5.27 -7.48
CA GLN A 324 24.18 -4.00 -6.86
C GLN A 324 22.98 -3.40 -6.11
N PRO A 325 23.21 -2.47 -5.17
CA PRO A 325 22.13 -1.70 -4.56
C PRO A 325 21.34 -0.89 -5.58
N TRP A 326 20.08 -0.60 -5.26
CA TRP A 326 19.24 0.27 -6.07
C TRP A 326 18.44 1.24 -5.20
N THR A 327 18.13 2.39 -5.75
CA THR A 327 17.40 3.47 -5.08
C THR A 327 16.18 3.88 -5.89
N ALA A 328 15.08 4.13 -5.20
CA ALA A 328 13.89 4.72 -5.78
C ALA A 328 13.41 5.92 -4.94
N GLU A 329 12.71 6.84 -5.57
CA GLU A 329 12.09 8.00 -4.91
C GLU A 329 10.62 8.10 -5.28
N VAL A 330 9.78 8.24 -4.25
CA VAL A 330 8.31 8.32 -4.38
C VAL A 330 7.84 9.60 -3.67
N PRO A 331 7.17 10.52 -4.37
CA PRO A 331 6.53 11.64 -3.70
C PRO A 331 5.26 11.15 -3.00
N TRP A 332 5.16 11.42 -1.70
CA TRP A 332 3.98 11.11 -0.90
C TRP A 332 3.16 12.40 -0.67
N PRO A 333 2.05 12.58 -1.35
CA PRO A 333 1.15 13.69 -1.05
C PRO A 333 0.46 13.49 0.30
N ARG A 334 0.15 14.62 0.94
CA ARG A 334 -0.65 14.65 2.15
C ARG A 334 -2.10 14.29 1.84
N ILE A 335 -2.71 13.55 2.74
CA ILE A 335 -4.15 13.21 2.71
C ILE A 335 -4.81 13.67 3.99
N GLU A 336 -6.15 13.71 3.97
CA GLU A 336 -6.96 13.97 5.16
C GLU A 336 -7.17 12.65 5.95
N PRO A 337 -7.21 12.72 7.30
CA PRO A 337 -7.52 11.56 8.13
C PRO A 337 -8.98 11.12 7.98
N PRO A 338 -9.34 9.90 8.43
CA PRO A 338 -8.51 8.93 9.14
C PRO A 338 -7.84 7.88 8.26
N LEU A 339 -6.92 7.09 8.84
CA LEU A 339 -6.66 5.74 8.33
C LEU A 339 -7.87 4.86 8.66
N PHE A 340 -8.28 4.03 7.73
CA PHE A 340 -9.31 3.04 8.00
C PHE A 340 -8.71 1.83 8.70
N GLU A 341 -9.51 1.17 9.53
CA GLU A 341 -9.13 -0.09 10.13
C GLU A 341 -8.97 -1.18 9.06
N PHE A 342 -7.88 -1.90 9.11
CA PHE A 342 -7.67 -3.10 8.32
C PHE A 342 -7.96 -4.32 9.20
N ALA A 343 -9.22 -4.73 9.23
CA ALA A 343 -9.73 -5.81 10.10
C ALA A 343 -9.40 -7.20 9.51
N CYS A 344 -8.11 -7.53 9.36
CA CYS A 344 -7.65 -8.75 8.69
C CYS A 344 -8.07 -10.02 9.41
N HIS A 345 -8.12 -10.01 10.76
CA HIS A 345 -8.46 -11.20 11.55
C HIS A 345 -9.96 -11.44 11.64
N GLU A 346 -10.75 -10.37 11.63
CA GLU A 346 -12.19 -10.45 11.76
C GLU A 346 -12.79 -11.11 10.53
N GLN A 347 -13.42 -12.27 10.76
CA GLN A 347 -14.08 -13.03 9.70
C GLN A 347 -13.15 -13.45 8.54
N ASN A 348 -11.87 -13.74 8.82
CA ASN A 348 -10.96 -14.29 7.81
C ASN A 348 -11.34 -15.73 7.45
N TYR A 349 -12.55 -15.89 6.92
CA TYR A 349 -13.05 -17.18 6.43
C TYR A 349 -12.29 -17.66 5.19
N GLY A 350 -11.56 -16.78 4.50
CA GLY A 350 -10.78 -17.11 3.33
C GLY A 350 -9.81 -18.26 3.58
N VAL A 351 -9.05 -18.20 4.68
CA VAL A 351 -8.12 -19.29 5.07
C VAL A 351 -8.86 -20.60 5.32
N ILE A 352 -9.95 -20.56 6.11
CA ILE A 352 -10.75 -21.74 6.43
C ILE A 352 -11.36 -22.33 5.17
N ASN A 353 -11.97 -21.50 4.31
CA ASN A 353 -12.65 -21.96 3.10
C ASN A 353 -11.69 -22.59 2.09
N VAL A 354 -10.50 -21.99 1.90
CA VAL A 354 -9.51 -22.56 0.99
C VAL A 354 -8.96 -23.88 1.50
N VAL A 355 -8.65 -24.00 2.81
CA VAL A 355 -8.20 -25.25 3.41
C VAL A 355 -9.27 -26.32 3.30
N THR A 356 -10.52 -25.99 3.66
CA THR A 356 -11.66 -26.92 3.56
C THR A 356 -11.93 -27.33 2.12
N GLY A 357 -11.91 -26.37 1.19
CA GLY A 357 -12.08 -26.64 -0.25
C GLY A 357 -11.00 -27.56 -0.80
N ALA A 358 -9.73 -27.36 -0.44
CA ALA A 358 -8.64 -28.24 -0.82
C ALA A 358 -8.82 -29.67 -0.28
N GLN A 359 -9.25 -29.81 0.99
CA GLN A 359 -9.53 -31.11 1.60
C GLN A 359 -10.69 -31.85 0.90
N ILE A 360 -11.80 -31.16 0.61
CA ILE A 360 -12.94 -31.71 -0.12
C ILE A 360 -12.50 -32.22 -1.50
N ARG A 361 -11.78 -31.41 -2.27
CA ARG A 361 -11.28 -31.81 -3.59
C ARG A 361 -10.36 -33.03 -3.53
N ALA A 362 -9.47 -33.07 -2.54
CA ALA A 362 -8.61 -34.25 -2.34
C ALA A 362 -9.41 -35.53 -2.05
N THR A 363 -10.50 -35.43 -1.27
CA THR A 363 -11.36 -36.59 -0.99
C THR A 363 -12.22 -37.01 -2.18
N GLU A 364 -12.60 -36.04 -3.05
CA GLU A 364 -13.40 -36.28 -4.26
C GLU A 364 -12.56 -36.69 -5.47
N GLY A 365 -11.23 -36.71 -5.35
CA GLY A 365 -10.31 -37.00 -6.47
C GLY A 365 -10.36 -35.92 -7.60
N ARG A 366 -10.86 -34.72 -7.29
CA ARG A 366 -10.95 -33.64 -8.27
C ARG A 366 -9.60 -32.95 -8.45
N ALA A 367 -9.31 -32.58 -9.70
CA ALA A 367 -8.19 -31.73 -10.01
C ALA A 367 -8.32 -30.36 -9.27
N PRO A 368 -7.22 -29.67 -9.00
CA PRO A 368 -7.25 -28.27 -8.53
C PRO A 368 -8.13 -27.39 -9.40
N ALA A 369 -8.89 -26.48 -8.81
CA ALA A 369 -9.63 -25.50 -9.61
C ALA A 369 -8.64 -24.62 -10.39
N ARG A 370 -8.94 -24.38 -11.65
CA ARG A 370 -8.20 -23.39 -12.46
C ARG A 370 -8.83 -22.03 -12.25
N ASP A 371 -8.00 -20.97 -12.38
CA ASP A 371 -8.52 -19.61 -12.45
C ASP A 371 -9.58 -19.55 -13.56
N GLY A 372 -10.82 -19.22 -13.20
CA GLY A 372 -11.96 -19.16 -14.11
C GLY A 372 -13.06 -20.20 -13.91
N ASP A 373 -12.91 -21.15 -13.01
CA ASP A 373 -13.92 -22.19 -12.73
C ASP A 373 -14.98 -21.74 -11.68
N ASN A 374 -15.16 -20.42 -11.43
CA ASN A 374 -16.18 -19.86 -10.51
C ASN A 374 -17.26 -19.13 -11.26
#